data_2ca6629c696f9f1f0758b39232b00923
#
_entry.id   2ca6629c696f9f1f0758b39232b00923
#
_cell.length_a   1.000
_cell.length_b   1.000
_cell.length_c   1.000
_cell.angle_alpha   90.00
_cell.angle_beta   90.00
_cell.angle_gamma   90.00
#
_symmetry.space_group_name_H-M   'P 1'
#
loop_
_entity.id
_entity.type
_entity.pdbx_description
1 polymer ?
#
loop_
_entity_poly.entity_id
_entity_poly.type
_entity_poly.pdbx_seq_one_letter_code
_entity_poly.pdbx_strand_id
1 'polypeptide(L)'
;GDVYKRQDIGRYWPDGTIEFMGREDTQVKIHGHRIELSEIESALLSNTLVKTAVAVIVGKRPQDYKIVAFVEGNIEVSELTEYIKTQVPEYMVPSRFEVNEKIPLSANGKVERKALKKLAETYFQNTGKCEMPPHEGLEKEIAELWKTLLKIDRVNRTDNFYDIGGDSLLVAQAVSKTKEAINVAKDVEWDRLMIGMLQNPTIMDFAQFLNSVQIGTSHEENEISETPLNIIADIPEGGEVMKVFFPGGIGFLQQFNTLFQILVNNPERTEGIAAFNYTEDKEYLDSEEKDHIVTIGRRYADLLLNSGYRKFKLIGYCMGGLVAIEAARALLEAGAEVLPVVTIDTIPIVLEMEGDLLMERSYGLMVGADVSKAGHVKRDELVQMALELLKDHNNGFIEEDAILGLTGELPELAACYKKQKTLSKRERMENLKNAIPENSMQLSSEDMNRFDELFEIYKRNYRCAIGYTPKPFAGDLQALSCMDDHSPFVPVMKPGTEAFLSKCALGNLEVLPIGGNHLSCLMTPNVEGMANLLDGKGERV
;
A
#
# COMPACT_ATOMS: atom_id res chain seq x y z
N GLY A 1 -3.45 30.56 28.19
CA GLY A 1 -2.16 29.85 27.95
C GLY A 1 -1.83 28.80 28.99
N ASP A 2 -2.51 28.74 30.17
CA ASP A 2 -2.11 27.86 31.27
C ASP A 2 -2.94 26.57 31.44
N VAL A 3 -3.97 26.35 30.62
CA VAL A 3 -4.84 25.17 30.70
C VAL A 3 -4.09 23.90 30.26
N TYR A 4 -3.14 24.00 29.35
CA TYR A 4 -2.37 22.86 28.81
C TYR A 4 -1.33 22.29 29.78
N LYS A 5 -0.91 23.00 30.82
CA LYS A 5 0.17 22.59 31.71
C LYS A 5 -0.27 21.74 32.90
N ARG A 6 -1.57 21.48 33.11
CA ARG A 6 -2.14 20.81 34.27
C ARG A 6 -2.80 19.46 34.00
N GLN A 7 -2.63 18.90 32.81
CA GLN A 7 -3.35 17.69 32.39
C GLN A 7 -2.54 16.40 32.57
N ASP A 8 -1.22 16.50 32.73
CA ASP A 8 -0.36 15.35 32.96
C ASP A 8 -0.26 15.04 34.45
N ILE A 9 -0.52 13.79 34.83
CA ILE A 9 -0.42 13.28 36.21
C ILE A 9 0.90 12.53 36.34
N GLY A 10 1.71 12.94 37.28
CA GLY A 10 2.98 12.28 37.60
C GLY A 10 3.09 11.95 39.09
N ARG A 11 3.85 10.93 39.42
CA ARG A 11 4.21 10.54 40.79
C ARG A 11 5.71 10.70 40.98
N TYR A 12 6.11 11.33 42.11
CA TYR A 12 7.50 11.36 42.50
C TYR A 12 7.92 10.02 43.14
N TRP A 13 9.04 9.50 42.71
CA TRP A 13 9.72 8.41 43.38
C TRP A 13 10.67 8.94 44.45
N PRO A 14 11.05 8.11 45.48
CA PRO A 14 11.97 8.53 46.55
C PRO A 14 13.36 8.96 46.03
N ASP A 15 13.76 8.56 44.84
CA ASP A 15 15.02 8.93 44.19
C ASP A 15 14.97 10.27 43.43
N GLY A 16 13.82 10.96 43.50
CA GLY A 16 13.59 12.25 42.84
C GLY A 16 13.16 12.15 41.35
N THR A 17 13.02 10.96 40.79
CA THR A 17 12.48 10.77 39.45
C THR A 17 10.96 10.93 39.41
N ILE A 18 10.42 11.35 38.27
CA ILE A 18 8.97 11.50 38.06
C ILE A 18 8.50 10.38 37.16
N GLU A 19 7.60 9.55 37.67
CA GLU A 19 6.88 8.58 36.88
C GLU A 19 5.65 9.23 36.27
N PHE A 20 5.49 9.14 34.94
CA PHE A 20 4.29 9.60 34.26
C PHE A 20 3.15 8.60 34.48
N MET A 21 2.07 9.05 35.16
CA MET A 21 0.92 8.22 35.53
C MET A 21 -0.24 8.31 34.51
N GLY A 22 -0.10 9.14 33.49
CA GLY A 22 -1.16 9.39 32.50
C GLY A 22 -1.66 10.82 32.49
N ARG A 23 -2.82 11.05 31.87
CA ARG A 23 -3.47 12.36 31.77
C ARG A 23 -4.84 12.36 32.44
N GLU A 24 -5.24 13.49 32.95
CA GLU A 24 -6.57 13.71 33.55
C GLU A 24 -7.68 13.89 32.52
N ASP A 25 -7.32 14.25 31.27
CA ASP A 25 -8.23 14.42 30.16
C ASP A 25 -8.51 13.09 29.42
N THR A 26 -9.54 13.09 28.58
CA THR A 26 -9.98 11.95 27.77
C THR A 26 -9.10 11.68 26.54
N GLN A 27 -7.93 12.34 26.47
CA GLN A 27 -7.01 12.24 25.36
C GLN A 27 -6.12 11.01 25.47
N VAL A 28 -5.98 10.27 24.39
CA VAL A 28 -5.20 9.04 24.30
C VAL A 28 -4.39 9.00 23.03
N LYS A 29 -3.34 8.18 23.03
CA LYS A 29 -2.60 7.82 21.81
C LYS A 29 -2.96 6.40 21.42
N ILE A 30 -3.52 6.22 20.22
CA ILE A 30 -3.82 4.92 19.63
C ILE A 30 -3.07 4.85 18.29
N HIS A 31 -2.24 3.84 18.08
CA HIS A 31 -1.43 3.64 16.87
C HIS A 31 -0.67 4.90 16.40
N GLY A 32 -0.19 5.70 17.37
CA GLY A 32 0.55 6.95 17.09
C GLY A 32 -0.32 8.20 16.94
N HIS A 33 -1.62 8.05 16.72
CA HIS A 33 -2.56 9.17 16.60
C HIS A 33 -3.02 9.67 17.96
N ARG A 34 -3.13 10.99 18.09
CA ARG A 34 -3.65 11.66 19.28
C ARG A 34 -5.15 11.82 19.12
N ILE A 35 -5.92 11.08 19.91
CA ILE A 35 -7.39 10.99 19.80
C ILE A 35 -8.02 11.64 21.02
N GLU A 36 -9.01 12.49 20.79
CA GLU A 36 -9.89 13.04 21.81
C GLU A 36 -11.24 12.31 21.77
N LEU A 37 -11.55 11.52 22.80
CA LEU A 37 -12.82 10.78 22.84
C LEU A 37 -14.04 11.69 22.79
N SER A 38 -13.93 12.93 23.26
CA SER A 38 -14.97 13.94 23.18
C SER A 38 -15.29 14.37 21.75
N GLU A 39 -14.34 14.27 20.82
CA GLU A 39 -14.58 14.54 19.40
C GLU A 39 -15.47 13.47 18.79
N ILE A 40 -15.20 12.21 19.09
CA ILE A 40 -16.04 11.07 18.68
C ILE A 40 -17.44 11.18 19.27
N GLU A 41 -17.54 11.53 20.55
CA GLU A 41 -18.83 11.72 21.22
C GLU A 41 -19.62 12.88 20.57
N SER A 42 -18.97 13.97 20.25
CA SER A 42 -19.59 15.13 19.57
C SER A 42 -20.06 14.78 18.16
N ALA A 43 -19.27 14.03 17.43
CA ALA A 43 -19.63 13.54 16.10
C ALA A 43 -20.85 12.62 16.15
N LEU A 44 -20.91 11.70 17.11
CA LEU A 44 -22.08 10.83 17.32
C LEU A 44 -23.33 11.62 17.70
N LEU A 45 -23.18 12.61 18.58
CA LEU A 45 -24.29 13.48 19.02
C LEU A 45 -24.82 14.41 17.93
N SER A 46 -24.07 14.64 16.84
CA SER A 46 -24.57 15.41 15.70
C SER A 46 -25.61 14.64 14.87
N ASN A 47 -25.74 13.33 15.05
CA ASN A 47 -26.84 12.55 14.47
C ASN A 47 -28.14 12.77 15.28
N THR A 48 -29.22 13.18 14.61
CA THR A 48 -30.50 13.51 15.23
C THR A 48 -31.20 12.34 15.94
N LEU A 49 -30.82 11.10 15.63
CA LEU A 49 -31.35 9.88 16.24
C LEU A 49 -30.58 9.47 17.52
N VAL A 50 -29.46 10.14 17.81
CA VAL A 50 -28.61 9.90 18.98
C VAL A 50 -28.92 10.94 20.05
N LYS A 51 -29.28 10.48 21.26
CA LYS A 51 -29.56 11.33 22.43
C LYS A 51 -28.36 11.55 23.31
N THR A 52 -27.58 10.48 23.49
CA THR A 52 -26.38 10.48 24.33
C THR A 52 -25.35 9.56 23.72
N ALA A 53 -24.10 9.98 23.72
CA ALA A 53 -22.98 9.17 23.24
C ALA A 53 -21.81 9.26 24.24
N VAL A 54 -21.16 8.12 24.51
CA VAL A 54 -20.01 8.03 25.40
C VAL A 54 -19.00 7.07 24.81
N ALA A 55 -17.80 7.54 24.54
CA ALA A 55 -16.69 6.72 24.07
C ALA A 55 -15.77 6.32 25.23
N VAL A 56 -15.36 5.07 25.30
CA VAL A 56 -14.39 4.55 26.27
C VAL A 56 -13.32 3.74 25.54
N ILE A 57 -12.14 3.66 26.17
CA ILE A 57 -11.04 2.84 25.67
C ILE A 57 -10.88 1.60 26.52
N VAL A 58 -10.73 0.47 25.83
CA VAL A 58 -10.37 -0.82 26.40
C VAL A 58 -9.02 -1.28 25.85
N GLY A 59 -8.32 -2.09 26.62
CA GLY A 59 -6.98 -2.59 26.30
C GLY A 59 -6.02 -2.38 27.45
N LYS A 60 -4.95 -3.19 27.49
CA LYS A 60 -3.95 -3.15 28.58
C LYS A 60 -2.72 -2.30 28.22
N ARG A 61 -2.42 -2.14 26.94
CA ARG A 61 -1.26 -1.40 26.42
C ARG A 61 -1.71 -0.51 25.26
N PRO A 62 -1.02 0.58 24.96
CA PRO A 62 -1.40 1.51 23.88
C PRO A 62 -1.65 0.86 22.51
N GLN A 63 -0.90 -0.19 22.19
CA GLN A 63 -1.07 -0.97 20.95
C GLN A 63 -2.32 -1.86 20.95
N ASP A 64 -2.88 -2.13 22.12
CA ASP A 64 -4.07 -2.99 22.28
C ASP A 64 -5.35 -2.13 22.48
N TYR A 65 -5.24 -0.80 22.40
CA TYR A 65 -6.37 0.09 22.66
C TYR A 65 -7.42 0.01 21.55
N LYS A 66 -8.67 -0.19 21.97
CA LYS A 66 -9.85 -0.16 21.12
C LYS A 66 -10.86 0.85 21.66
N ILE A 67 -11.52 1.55 20.76
CA ILE A 67 -12.56 2.52 21.11
C ILE A 67 -13.91 1.77 21.08
N VAL A 68 -14.69 1.92 22.15
CA VAL A 68 -16.07 1.42 22.24
C VAL A 68 -16.98 2.61 22.48
N ALA A 69 -18.01 2.77 21.65
CA ALA A 69 -19.00 3.81 21.80
C ALA A 69 -20.31 3.23 22.36
N PHE A 70 -20.77 3.79 23.46
CA PHE A 70 -22.10 3.54 24.02
C PHE A 70 -23.03 4.67 23.57
N VAL A 71 -24.15 4.32 22.95
CA VAL A 71 -25.07 5.27 22.36
C VAL A 71 -26.48 5.02 22.92
N GLU A 72 -27.14 6.10 23.34
CA GLU A 72 -28.57 6.10 23.62
C GLU A 72 -29.31 6.73 22.43
N GLY A 73 -30.17 5.98 21.77
CA GLY A 73 -30.87 6.44 20.58
C GLY A 73 -31.70 5.32 19.93
N ASN A 74 -32.41 5.69 18.88
CA ASN A 74 -33.20 4.76 18.06
C ASN A 74 -32.57 4.67 16.67
N ILE A 75 -31.40 4.05 16.60
CA ILE A 75 -30.58 3.92 15.40
C ILE A 75 -29.96 2.51 15.35
N GLU A 76 -29.90 1.92 14.17
CA GLU A 76 -29.22 0.65 13.96
C GLU A 76 -27.69 0.84 13.95
N VAL A 77 -26.97 -0.18 14.46
CA VAL A 77 -25.49 -0.12 14.56
C VAL A 77 -24.83 0.06 13.18
N SER A 78 -25.38 -0.56 12.15
CA SER A 78 -24.90 -0.41 10.76
C SER A 78 -25.01 1.03 10.27
N GLU A 79 -26.16 1.67 10.48
CA GLU A 79 -26.41 3.06 10.09
C GLU A 79 -25.51 4.04 10.88
N LEU A 80 -25.33 3.78 12.17
CA LEU A 80 -24.44 4.57 13.02
C LEU A 80 -22.99 4.45 12.61
N THR A 81 -22.56 3.26 12.22
CA THR A 81 -21.21 2.99 11.74
C THR A 81 -20.90 3.73 10.44
N GLU A 82 -21.82 3.68 9.49
CA GLU A 82 -21.67 4.44 8.23
C GLU A 82 -21.68 5.95 8.46
N TYR A 83 -22.57 6.42 9.35
CA TYR A 83 -22.62 7.85 9.68
C TYR A 83 -21.29 8.34 10.29
N ILE A 84 -20.74 7.64 11.29
CA ILE A 84 -19.53 8.12 11.99
C ILE A 84 -18.30 8.09 11.06
N LYS A 85 -18.21 7.17 10.12
CA LYS A 85 -17.15 7.14 9.11
C LYS A 85 -17.09 8.42 8.26
N THR A 86 -18.22 9.10 8.08
CA THR A 86 -18.26 10.38 7.35
C THR A 86 -17.90 11.60 8.22
N GLN A 87 -17.86 11.45 9.55
CA GLN A 87 -17.68 12.55 10.49
C GLN A 87 -16.30 12.60 11.13
N VAL A 88 -15.62 11.47 11.24
CA VAL A 88 -14.28 11.39 11.87
C VAL A 88 -13.35 10.53 11.03
N PRO A 89 -12.02 10.75 11.11
CA PRO A 89 -11.04 9.90 10.48
C PRO A 89 -11.16 8.43 10.92
N GLU A 90 -10.81 7.49 10.06
CA GLU A 90 -10.96 6.05 10.28
C GLU A 90 -10.35 5.56 11.60
N TYR A 91 -9.16 6.08 11.98
CA TYR A 91 -8.51 5.74 13.25
C TYR A 91 -9.28 6.19 14.51
N MET A 92 -10.31 7.02 14.36
CA MET A 92 -11.22 7.47 15.43
C MET A 92 -12.56 6.73 15.42
N VAL A 93 -12.85 5.94 14.39
CA VAL A 93 -14.09 5.16 14.31
C VAL A 93 -14.09 4.10 15.41
N PRO A 94 -15.13 4.06 16.27
CA PRO A 94 -15.23 3.02 17.29
C PRO A 94 -15.24 1.62 16.68
N SER A 95 -14.41 0.72 17.23
CA SER A 95 -14.37 -0.68 16.85
C SER A 95 -15.62 -1.46 17.28
N ARG A 96 -16.45 -0.87 18.15
CA ARG A 96 -17.71 -1.44 18.58
C ARG A 96 -18.66 -0.34 19.03
N PHE A 97 -19.94 -0.50 18.66
CA PHE A 97 -21.07 0.31 19.13
C PHE A 97 -22.01 -0.53 19.97
N GLU A 98 -22.45 0.04 21.09
CA GLU A 98 -23.47 -0.53 21.96
C GLU A 98 -24.63 0.46 22.05
N VAL A 99 -25.74 0.13 21.40
CA VAL A 99 -26.96 0.95 21.46
C VAL A 99 -27.80 0.46 22.64
N ASN A 100 -28.01 1.35 23.60
CA ASN A 100 -28.71 1.05 24.86
C ASN A 100 -29.93 1.95 25.01
N GLU A 101 -30.98 1.47 25.71
CA GLU A 101 -32.12 2.32 26.04
C GLU A 101 -31.71 3.46 27.00
N LYS A 102 -30.73 3.22 27.89
CA LYS A 102 -30.20 4.22 28.83
C LYS A 102 -28.74 3.94 29.14
N ILE A 103 -27.96 5.02 29.16
CA ILE A 103 -26.56 5.01 29.63
C ILE A 103 -26.55 5.15 31.17
N PRO A 104 -25.74 4.35 31.89
CA PRO A 104 -25.66 4.41 33.36
C PRO A 104 -25.14 5.77 33.85
N LEU A 105 -25.90 6.37 34.75
CA LEU A 105 -25.56 7.63 35.39
C LEU A 105 -25.27 7.42 36.88
N SER A 106 -24.32 8.16 37.42
CA SER A 106 -24.05 8.22 38.85
C SER A 106 -25.19 8.89 39.63
N ALA A 107 -25.19 8.78 40.95
CA ALA A 107 -26.19 9.44 41.82
C ALA A 107 -26.28 10.97 41.61
N ASN A 108 -25.26 11.58 41.05
CA ASN A 108 -25.18 13.03 40.74
C ASN A 108 -25.53 13.33 39.26
N GLY A 109 -26.10 12.39 38.53
CA GLY A 109 -26.50 12.56 37.11
C GLY A 109 -25.36 12.57 36.09
N LYS A 110 -24.12 12.26 36.49
CA LYS A 110 -22.97 12.17 35.56
C LYS A 110 -22.80 10.75 35.03
N VAL A 111 -22.36 10.62 33.78
CA VAL A 111 -22.07 9.33 33.17
C VAL A 111 -20.99 8.57 33.94
N GLU A 112 -21.27 7.32 34.28
CA GLU A 112 -20.32 6.43 34.96
C GLU A 112 -19.36 5.75 33.96
N ARG A 113 -18.41 6.52 33.42
CA ARG A 113 -17.41 6.03 32.44
C ARG A 113 -16.64 4.80 32.92
N LYS A 114 -16.38 4.68 34.24
CA LYS A 114 -15.67 3.51 34.80
C LYS A 114 -16.52 2.24 34.68
N ALA A 115 -17.83 2.35 34.89
CA ALA A 115 -18.76 1.22 34.75
C ALA A 115 -18.86 0.81 33.27
N LEU A 116 -18.99 1.79 32.36
CA LEU A 116 -18.99 1.55 30.92
C LEU A 116 -17.69 0.92 30.43
N LYS A 117 -16.54 1.39 30.91
CA LYS A 117 -15.25 0.79 30.58
C LYS A 117 -15.17 -0.67 31.04
N LYS A 118 -15.59 -0.96 32.27
CA LYS A 118 -15.64 -2.34 32.78
C LYS A 118 -16.60 -3.21 31.97
N LEU A 119 -17.74 -2.69 31.56
CA LEU A 119 -18.69 -3.36 30.71
C LEU A 119 -18.07 -3.65 29.33
N ALA A 120 -17.44 -2.64 28.72
CA ALA A 120 -16.72 -2.80 27.47
C ALA A 120 -15.60 -3.85 27.55
N GLU A 121 -14.84 -3.88 28.65
CA GLU A 121 -13.81 -4.90 28.90
C GLU A 121 -14.43 -6.33 28.94
N THR A 122 -15.65 -6.50 29.47
CA THR A 122 -16.31 -7.82 29.47
C THR A 122 -16.70 -8.27 28.08
N TYR A 123 -17.01 -7.38 27.16
CA TYR A 123 -17.30 -7.75 25.77
C TYR A 123 -16.09 -8.33 25.06
N PHE A 124 -14.88 -7.85 25.39
CA PHE A 124 -13.64 -8.39 24.82
C PHE A 124 -13.03 -9.54 25.65
N GLN A 125 -13.49 -9.73 26.90
CA GLN A 125 -13.13 -10.89 27.74
C GLN A 125 -14.09 -12.06 27.55
N ASN A 126 -15.37 -11.78 27.31
CA ASN A 126 -16.43 -12.75 27.00
C ASN A 126 -16.65 -12.86 25.47
N THR A 127 -15.58 -12.95 24.68
CA THR A 127 -15.74 -13.62 23.38
C THR A 127 -16.13 -15.04 23.69
N GLY A 128 -17.42 -15.30 23.57
CA GLY A 128 -18.09 -16.52 23.95
C GLY A 128 -17.40 -17.78 23.43
N LYS A 129 -17.87 -18.95 23.82
CA LYS A 129 -17.45 -20.23 23.24
C LYS A 129 -17.28 -20.03 21.73
N CYS A 130 -16.12 -20.41 21.22
CA CYS A 130 -15.88 -20.42 19.78
C CYS A 130 -17.03 -21.18 19.15
N GLU A 131 -17.99 -20.47 18.52
CA GLU A 131 -19.23 -21.09 18.00
C GLU A 131 -18.91 -21.95 16.80
N MET A 132 -17.87 -21.59 16.05
CA MET A 132 -17.34 -22.31 14.87
C MET A 132 -15.82 -22.45 14.97
N PRO A 133 -15.31 -23.39 15.78
CA PRO A 133 -13.87 -23.57 15.90
C PRO A 133 -13.25 -24.04 14.58
N PRO A 134 -12.00 -23.65 14.30
CA PRO A 134 -11.24 -24.18 13.16
C PRO A 134 -11.18 -25.72 13.21
N HIS A 135 -11.34 -26.36 12.07
CA HIS A 135 -11.22 -27.81 11.94
C HIS A 135 -9.78 -28.26 12.19
N GLU A 136 -9.63 -29.50 12.66
CA GLU A 136 -8.29 -30.11 12.81
C GLU A 136 -7.57 -30.19 11.45
N GLY A 137 -6.28 -29.96 11.47
CA GLY A 137 -5.43 -29.88 10.26
C GLY A 137 -5.17 -28.43 9.84
N LEU A 138 -5.28 -28.14 8.56
CA LEU A 138 -4.85 -26.89 7.95
C LEU A 138 -5.52 -25.63 8.56
N GLU A 139 -6.84 -25.68 8.83
CA GLU A 139 -7.53 -24.55 9.46
C GLU A 139 -6.96 -24.24 10.86
N LYS A 140 -6.61 -25.29 11.61
CA LYS A 140 -6.02 -25.12 12.94
C LYS A 140 -4.61 -24.54 12.87
N GLU A 141 -3.80 -24.96 11.90
CA GLU A 141 -2.46 -24.38 11.66
C GLU A 141 -2.55 -22.88 11.33
N ILE A 142 -3.46 -22.49 10.42
CA ILE A 142 -3.73 -21.10 10.07
C ILE A 142 -4.22 -20.32 11.31
N ALA A 143 -5.13 -20.91 12.10
CA ALA A 143 -5.68 -20.29 13.29
C ALA A 143 -4.61 -19.97 14.34
N GLU A 144 -3.68 -20.89 14.61
CA GLU A 144 -2.60 -20.67 15.57
C GLU A 144 -1.65 -19.57 15.09
N LEU A 145 -1.40 -19.50 13.78
CA LEU A 145 -0.62 -18.45 13.16
C LEU A 145 -1.31 -17.09 13.32
N TRP A 146 -2.61 -17.00 13.01
CA TRP A 146 -3.37 -15.77 13.15
C TRP A 146 -3.48 -15.30 14.61
N LYS A 147 -3.73 -16.21 15.56
CA LYS A 147 -3.72 -15.88 16.99
C LYS A 147 -2.41 -15.25 17.43
N THR A 148 -1.30 -15.82 16.96
CA THR A 148 0.04 -15.32 17.29
C THR A 148 0.28 -13.93 16.73
N LEU A 149 -0.11 -13.69 15.48
CA LEU A 149 0.06 -12.42 14.78
C LEU A 149 -0.84 -11.33 15.35
N LEU A 150 -2.13 -11.62 15.51
CA LEU A 150 -3.14 -10.70 15.98
C LEU A 150 -3.14 -10.55 17.52
N LYS A 151 -2.37 -11.40 18.24
CA LYS A 151 -2.30 -11.45 19.71
C LYS A 151 -3.67 -11.63 20.35
N ILE A 152 -4.47 -12.53 19.79
CA ILE A 152 -5.80 -12.91 20.26
C ILE A 152 -5.80 -14.35 20.76
N ASP A 153 -6.61 -14.67 21.75
CA ASP A 153 -6.67 -16.01 22.34
C ASP A 153 -7.50 -17.00 21.52
N ARG A 154 -8.44 -16.50 20.72
CA ARG A 154 -9.39 -17.32 19.96
C ARG A 154 -9.73 -16.68 18.63
N VAL A 155 -10.06 -17.54 17.66
CA VAL A 155 -10.54 -17.15 16.34
C VAL A 155 -11.52 -18.23 15.85
N ASN A 156 -12.63 -17.82 15.25
CA ASN A 156 -13.56 -18.73 14.56
C ASN A 156 -13.07 -18.95 13.12
N ARG A 157 -13.43 -20.08 12.54
CA ARG A 157 -13.09 -20.39 11.15
C ARG A 157 -13.72 -19.42 10.13
N THR A 158 -14.80 -18.73 10.53
CA THR A 158 -15.54 -17.75 9.72
C THR A 158 -15.19 -16.29 10.05
N ASP A 159 -14.32 -16.04 11.03
CA ASP A 159 -13.90 -14.68 11.34
C ASP A 159 -13.07 -14.12 10.18
N ASN A 160 -13.41 -12.91 9.74
CA ASN A 160 -12.65 -12.20 8.74
C ASN A 160 -11.38 -11.62 9.39
N PHE A 161 -10.23 -11.84 8.79
CA PHE A 161 -8.91 -11.41 9.30
C PHE A 161 -8.86 -9.91 9.64
N TYR A 162 -9.49 -9.09 8.82
CA TYR A 162 -9.53 -7.62 9.02
C TYR A 162 -10.43 -7.24 10.20
N ASP A 163 -11.59 -7.86 10.33
CA ASP A 163 -12.55 -7.56 11.40
C ASP A 163 -12.00 -7.91 12.79
N ILE A 164 -11.11 -8.90 12.86
CA ILE A 164 -10.48 -9.33 14.12
C ILE A 164 -9.16 -8.61 14.43
N GLY A 165 -8.81 -7.59 13.65
CA GLY A 165 -7.69 -6.69 13.91
C GLY A 165 -6.49 -6.85 12.97
N GLY A 166 -6.67 -7.53 11.85
CA GLY A 166 -5.70 -7.59 10.76
C GLY A 166 -5.67 -6.29 9.98
N ASP A 167 -4.50 -5.94 9.48
CA ASP A 167 -4.24 -4.84 8.56
C ASP A 167 -3.31 -5.31 7.45
N SER A 168 -2.97 -4.41 6.51
CA SER A 168 -2.13 -4.74 5.36
C SER A 168 -0.75 -5.29 5.76
N LEU A 169 -0.18 -4.79 6.85
CA LEU A 169 1.09 -5.27 7.37
C LEU A 169 0.96 -6.69 7.92
N LEU A 170 -0.10 -6.93 8.68
CA LEU A 170 -0.37 -8.22 9.30
C LEU A 170 -0.74 -9.27 8.24
N VAL A 171 -1.40 -8.89 7.14
CA VAL A 171 -1.65 -9.78 5.99
C VAL A 171 -0.34 -10.22 5.36
N ALA A 172 0.58 -9.31 5.06
CA ALA A 172 1.87 -9.65 4.49
C ALA A 172 2.68 -10.58 5.43
N GLN A 173 2.65 -10.31 6.73
CA GLN A 173 3.28 -11.19 7.74
C GLN A 173 2.57 -12.55 7.83
N ALA A 174 1.23 -12.58 7.74
CA ALA A 174 0.46 -13.83 7.75
C ALA A 174 0.83 -14.70 6.55
N VAL A 175 0.91 -14.12 5.36
CA VAL A 175 1.32 -14.80 4.12
C VAL A 175 2.74 -15.35 4.24
N SER A 176 3.70 -14.54 4.66
CA SER A 176 5.10 -14.96 4.83
C SER A 176 5.22 -16.10 5.84
N LYS A 177 4.54 -16.00 7.00
CA LYS A 177 4.55 -17.08 8.00
C LYS A 177 3.79 -18.32 7.55
N THR A 178 2.72 -18.17 6.76
CA THR A 178 2.00 -19.28 6.15
C THR A 178 2.92 -20.06 5.21
N LYS A 179 3.67 -19.36 4.35
CA LYS A 179 4.66 -19.97 3.45
C LYS A 179 5.76 -20.69 4.22
N GLU A 180 6.24 -20.15 5.32
CA GLU A 180 7.31 -20.75 6.14
C GLU A 180 6.83 -21.96 6.94
N ALA A 181 5.66 -21.90 7.57
CA ALA A 181 5.21 -22.84 8.57
C ALA A 181 4.28 -23.93 8.02
N ILE A 182 3.49 -23.65 7.01
CA ILE A 182 2.43 -24.53 6.50
C ILE A 182 2.93 -25.27 5.25
N ASN A 183 3.01 -26.60 5.33
CA ASN A 183 3.62 -27.42 4.28
C ASN A 183 2.98 -27.23 2.89
N VAL A 184 1.64 -27.11 2.83
CA VAL A 184 0.91 -26.95 1.55
C VAL A 184 1.17 -25.58 0.90
N ALA A 185 1.69 -24.61 1.64
CA ALA A 185 1.99 -23.27 1.15
C ALA A 185 3.44 -23.05 0.74
N LYS A 186 4.36 -23.98 1.06
CA LYS A 186 5.81 -23.81 0.83
C LYS A 186 6.18 -23.60 -0.62
N ASP A 187 5.53 -24.35 -1.50
CA ASP A 187 5.81 -24.34 -2.95
C ASP A 187 4.88 -23.36 -3.70
N VAL A 188 4.00 -22.63 -2.98
CA VAL A 188 3.14 -21.62 -3.57
C VAL A 188 3.86 -20.28 -3.61
N GLU A 189 3.84 -19.61 -4.75
CA GLU A 189 4.42 -18.28 -4.90
C GLU A 189 3.80 -17.28 -3.91
N TRP A 190 4.64 -16.40 -3.35
CA TRP A 190 4.23 -15.44 -2.33
C TRP A 190 3.08 -14.54 -2.78
N ASP A 191 3.14 -14.04 -4.01
CA ASP A 191 2.10 -13.18 -4.60
C ASP A 191 0.77 -13.93 -4.74
N ARG A 192 0.81 -15.22 -5.11
CA ARG A 192 -0.37 -16.08 -5.17
C ARG A 192 -0.99 -16.32 -3.79
N LEU A 193 -0.16 -16.50 -2.76
CA LEU A 193 -0.62 -16.58 -1.36
C LEU A 193 -1.23 -15.25 -0.90
N MET A 194 -0.61 -14.12 -1.29
CA MET A 194 -1.11 -12.79 -0.98
C MET A 194 -2.49 -12.56 -1.61
N ILE A 195 -2.64 -12.81 -2.90
CA ILE A 195 -3.92 -12.73 -3.61
C ILE A 195 -4.95 -13.68 -2.97
N GLY A 196 -4.52 -14.92 -2.67
CA GLY A 196 -5.35 -15.91 -2.00
C GLY A 196 -5.87 -15.42 -0.65
N MET A 197 -5.03 -14.80 0.17
CA MET A 197 -5.42 -14.22 1.47
C MET A 197 -6.35 -13.02 1.33
N LEU A 198 -6.13 -12.16 0.32
CA LEU A 198 -6.98 -11.00 0.03
C LEU A 198 -8.39 -11.43 -0.42
N GLN A 199 -8.47 -12.45 -1.27
CA GLN A 199 -9.75 -12.98 -1.78
C GLN A 199 -10.48 -13.86 -0.77
N ASN A 200 -9.75 -14.51 0.13
CA ASN A 200 -10.27 -15.49 1.08
C ASN A 200 -9.88 -15.10 2.52
N PRO A 201 -10.41 -13.99 3.06
CA PRO A 201 -9.96 -13.42 4.33
C PRO A 201 -10.46 -14.16 5.58
N THR A 202 -11.12 -15.32 5.46
CA THR A 202 -11.48 -16.17 6.59
C THR A 202 -10.58 -17.41 6.65
N ILE A 203 -10.42 -18.01 7.84
CA ILE A 203 -9.62 -19.24 7.98
C ILE A 203 -10.14 -20.34 7.08
N MET A 204 -11.47 -20.51 7.03
CA MET A 204 -12.13 -21.54 6.22
C MET A 204 -11.82 -21.36 4.73
N ASP A 205 -12.05 -20.16 4.21
CA ASP A 205 -11.89 -19.89 2.79
C ASP A 205 -10.40 -19.93 2.38
N PHE A 206 -9.52 -19.40 3.23
CA PHE A 206 -8.08 -19.44 2.98
C PHE A 206 -7.51 -20.87 3.05
N ALA A 207 -8.00 -21.71 3.96
CA ALA A 207 -7.63 -23.13 4.00
C ALA A 207 -8.15 -23.87 2.76
N GLN A 208 -9.34 -23.54 2.29
CA GLN A 208 -9.91 -24.10 1.06
C GLN A 208 -9.08 -23.68 -0.17
N PHE A 209 -8.68 -22.42 -0.25
CA PHE A 209 -7.76 -21.92 -1.28
C PHE A 209 -6.45 -22.71 -1.26
N LEU A 210 -5.78 -22.84 -0.12
CA LEU A 210 -4.53 -23.58 0.00
C LEU A 210 -4.67 -25.05 -0.42
N ASN A 211 -5.75 -25.71 -0.05
CA ASN A 211 -6.05 -27.08 -0.48
C ASN A 211 -6.30 -27.17 -2.00
N SER A 212 -6.97 -26.19 -2.59
CA SER A 212 -7.21 -26.16 -4.05
C SER A 212 -5.91 -26.00 -4.85
N VAL A 213 -4.96 -25.20 -4.34
CA VAL A 213 -3.63 -25.05 -4.92
C VAL A 213 -2.84 -26.37 -4.85
N GLN A 214 -2.96 -27.14 -3.75
CA GLN A 214 -2.30 -28.43 -3.60
C GLN A 214 -2.92 -29.52 -4.49
N ILE A 215 -4.23 -29.54 -4.66
CA ILE A 215 -4.92 -30.52 -5.54
C ILE A 215 -4.58 -30.25 -7.01
N GLY A 216 -4.37 -28.99 -7.40
CA GLY A 216 -3.92 -28.63 -8.74
C GLY A 216 -2.50 -29.13 -9.11
N THR A 217 -1.70 -29.49 -8.09
CA THR A 217 -0.36 -30.10 -8.34
C THR A 217 -0.38 -31.63 -8.46
N SER A 218 -1.52 -32.30 -8.22
CA SER A 218 -1.61 -33.78 -8.20
C SER A 218 -2.44 -34.41 -9.33
N HIS A 219 -3.18 -33.63 -10.13
CA HIS A 219 -3.90 -34.13 -11.29
C HIS A 219 -3.85 -33.12 -12.44
N GLU A 220 -3.25 -33.59 -13.52
CA GLU A 220 -2.94 -32.94 -14.78
C GLU A 220 -1.75 -31.95 -14.69
N GLU A 221 -0.69 -32.29 -15.42
CA GLU A 221 0.19 -31.32 -16.07
C GLU A 221 -0.67 -30.36 -16.95
N ASN A 222 -1.59 -29.63 -16.33
CA ASN A 222 -2.03 -28.37 -16.86
C ASN A 222 -0.91 -27.40 -16.53
N GLU A 223 -0.19 -27.03 -17.57
CA GLU A 223 0.71 -25.90 -17.65
C GLU A 223 0.28 -24.87 -16.60
N ILE A 224 1.09 -24.70 -15.54
CA ILE A 224 1.03 -23.52 -14.70
C ILE A 224 0.93 -22.40 -15.72
N SER A 225 -0.16 -21.67 -15.69
CA SER A 225 -0.35 -20.54 -16.60
C SER A 225 0.86 -19.64 -16.40
N GLU A 226 1.87 -19.80 -17.25
CA GLU A 226 3.09 -18.98 -17.30
C GLU A 226 2.75 -17.55 -17.71
N THR A 227 1.49 -17.11 -17.48
CA THR A 227 1.08 -15.76 -17.84
C THR A 227 1.36 -14.83 -16.67
N PRO A 228 2.03 -13.71 -16.90
CA PRO A 228 2.28 -12.69 -15.88
C PRO A 228 0.99 -11.96 -15.45
N LEU A 229 -0.18 -12.34 -15.98
CA LEU A 229 -1.48 -11.75 -15.68
C LEU A 229 -2.13 -12.46 -14.50
N ASN A 230 -2.29 -11.75 -13.40
CA ASN A 230 -2.94 -12.21 -12.17
C ASN A 230 -4.34 -11.61 -12.07
N ILE A 231 -5.37 -12.46 -11.99
CA ILE A 231 -6.75 -12.03 -11.69
C ILE A 231 -6.89 -11.92 -10.18
N ILE A 232 -7.09 -10.70 -9.69
CA ILE A 232 -7.19 -10.38 -8.25
C ILE A 232 -8.65 -10.50 -7.80
N ALA A 233 -9.58 -10.04 -8.63
CA ALA A 233 -11.01 -10.20 -8.40
C ALA A 233 -11.75 -10.27 -9.74
N ASP A 234 -12.64 -11.25 -9.88
CA ASP A 234 -13.48 -11.39 -11.05
C ASP A 234 -14.46 -10.22 -11.21
N ILE A 235 -14.97 -10.05 -12.44
CA ILE A 235 -16.03 -9.09 -12.70
C ILE A 235 -17.32 -9.57 -11.99
N PRO A 236 -17.94 -8.74 -11.12
CA PRO A 236 -19.20 -9.08 -10.49
C PRO A 236 -20.34 -9.27 -11.49
N GLU A 237 -21.41 -9.94 -11.09
CA GLU A 237 -22.60 -10.11 -11.92
C GLU A 237 -23.15 -8.75 -12.37
N GLY A 238 -23.35 -8.59 -13.68
CA GLY A 238 -23.80 -7.35 -14.31
C GLY A 238 -22.70 -6.33 -14.61
N GLY A 239 -21.45 -6.60 -14.23
CA GLY A 239 -20.30 -5.79 -14.62
C GLY A 239 -19.76 -6.18 -15.99
N GLU A 240 -18.96 -5.32 -16.61
CA GLU A 240 -18.37 -5.54 -17.93
C GLU A 240 -16.89 -5.14 -18.01
N VAL A 241 -16.40 -4.35 -17.07
CA VAL A 241 -15.07 -3.71 -17.13
C VAL A 241 -14.06 -4.48 -16.30
N MET A 242 -12.88 -4.73 -16.85
CA MET A 242 -11.70 -5.21 -16.12
C MET A 242 -10.73 -4.05 -15.89
N LYS A 243 -10.49 -3.69 -14.62
CA LYS A 243 -9.39 -2.82 -14.21
C LYS A 243 -8.09 -3.61 -14.25
N VAL A 244 -7.10 -3.13 -14.97
CA VAL A 244 -5.81 -3.82 -15.15
C VAL A 244 -4.68 -2.93 -14.67
N PHE A 245 -3.91 -3.42 -13.72
CA PHE A 245 -2.81 -2.69 -13.09
C PHE A 245 -1.46 -3.09 -13.65
N PHE A 246 -0.63 -2.08 -13.92
CA PHE A 246 0.73 -2.22 -14.44
C PHE A 246 1.70 -1.65 -13.41
N PRO A 247 2.63 -2.46 -12.86
CA PRO A 247 3.54 -2.03 -11.80
C PRO A 247 4.61 -1.06 -12.30
N GLY A 248 5.30 -0.44 -11.33
CA GLY A 248 6.43 0.44 -11.58
C GLY A 248 7.71 -0.28 -12.01
N GLY A 249 8.83 0.43 -11.98
CA GLY A 249 10.11 -0.04 -12.51
C GLY A 249 10.72 -1.29 -11.83
N ILE A 250 10.29 -1.67 -10.62
CA ILE A 250 10.73 -2.92 -9.97
C ILE A 250 9.92 -4.12 -10.50
N GLY A 251 8.65 -3.89 -10.89
CA GLY A 251 7.86 -4.88 -11.61
C GLY A 251 6.97 -5.79 -10.78
N PHE A 252 6.92 -5.66 -9.45
CA PHE A 252 6.11 -6.51 -8.59
C PHE A 252 4.82 -5.83 -8.06
N LEU A 253 3.88 -6.63 -7.55
CA LEU A 253 2.53 -6.19 -7.19
C LEU A 253 2.38 -5.66 -5.76
N GLN A 254 3.32 -5.93 -4.86
CA GLN A 254 3.21 -5.59 -3.43
C GLN A 254 2.92 -4.11 -3.19
N GLN A 255 3.39 -3.23 -4.06
CA GLN A 255 3.13 -1.79 -3.99
C GLN A 255 1.64 -1.44 -4.08
N PHE A 256 0.80 -2.30 -4.68
CA PHE A 256 -0.64 -2.10 -4.81
C PHE A 256 -1.47 -2.78 -3.73
N ASN A 257 -0.87 -3.52 -2.80
CA ASN A 257 -1.62 -4.35 -1.85
C ASN A 257 -2.70 -3.57 -1.09
N THR A 258 -2.38 -2.39 -0.56
CA THR A 258 -3.36 -1.56 0.14
C THR A 258 -4.47 -1.08 -0.78
N LEU A 259 -4.12 -0.67 -2.00
CA LEU A 259 -5.09 -0.25 -3.01
C LEU A 259 -6.02 -1.41 -3.42
N PHE A 260 -5.47 -2.59 -3.65
CA PHE A 260 -6.27 -3.79 -3.98
C PHE A 260 -7.24 -4.15 -2.86
N GLN A 261 -6.81 -4.07 -1.61
CA GLN A 261 -7.71 -4.30 -0.46
C GLN A 261 -8.90 -3.35 -0.48
N ILE A 262 -8.67 -2.05 -0.68
CA ILE A 262 -9.75 -1.06 -0.72
C ILE A 262 -10.70 -1.35 -1.89
N LEU A 263 -10.16 -1.60 -3.08
CA LEU A 263 -10.96 -1.81 -4.29
C LEU A 263 -11.75 -3.15 -4.24
N VAL A 264 -11.14 -4.23 -3.75
CA VAL A 264 -11.79 -5.56 -3.65
C VAL A 264 -12.91 -5.54 -2.62
N ASN A 265 -12.68 -4.88 -1.47
CA ASN A 265 -13.66 -4.82 -0.37
C ASN A 265 -14.74 -3.75 -0.58
N ASN A 266 -14.72 -3.00 -1.68
CA ASN A 266 -15.79 -2.06 -2.00
C ASN A 266 -17.09 -2.81 -2.35
N PRO A 267 -18.17 -2.72 -1.53
CA PRO A 267 -19.42 -3.45 -1.77
C PRO A 267 -20.16 -2.99 -3.03
N GLU A 268 -19.85 -1.80 -3.54
CA GLU A 268 -20.43 -1.26 -4.77
C GLU A 268 -19.57 -1.54 -6.02
N ARG A 269 -18.55 -2.39 -5.90
CA ARG A 269 -17.66 -2.75 -7.01
C ARG A 269 -18.44 -3.41 -8.15
N THR A 270 -18.29 -2.88 -9.35
CA THR A 270 -18.88 -3.41 -10.59
C THR A 270 -17.82 -3.89 -11.58
N GLU A 271 -16.54 -3.63 -11.30
CA GLU A 271 -15.43 -3.96 -12.19
C GLU A 271 -14.61 -5.12 -11.62
N GLY A 272 -14.04 -5.94 -12.51
CA GLY A 272 -13.00 -6.90 -12.16
C GLY A 272 -11.67 -6.20 -11.91
N ILE A 273 -10.74 -6.89 -11.25
CA ILE A 273 -9.40 -6.38 -10.95
C ILE A 273 -8.38 -7.42 -11.39
N ALA A 274 -7.43 -7.03 -12.23
CA ALA A 274 -6.30 -7.83 -12.65
C ALA A 274 -5.01 -7.00 -12.59
N ALA A 275 -3.87 -7.67 -12.53
CA ALA A 275 -2.58 -7.00 -12.53
C ALA A 275 -1.50 -7.86 -13.20
N PHE A 276 -0.51 -7.18 -13.80
CA PHE A 276 0.67 -7.85 -14.35
C PHE A 276 1.81 -7.89 -13.33
N ASN A 277 2.48 -9.03 -13.22
CA ASN A 277 3.72 -9.19 -12.46
C ASN A 277 4.90 -9.35 -13.43
N TYR A 278 5.77 -8.33 -13.55
CA TYR A 278 6.86 -8.36 -14.51
C TYR A 278 7.99 -9.30 -14.08
N THR A 279 8.16 -9.53 -12.77
CA THR A 279 9.26 -10.34 -12.24
C THR A 279 9.08 -11.84 -12.48
N GLU A 280 7.87 -12.27 -12.84
CA GLU A 280 7.52 -13.65 -13.20
C GLU A 280 7.45 -13.88 -14.72
N ASP A 281 7.68 -12.84 -15.51
CA ASP A 281 7.56 -12.88 -16.96
C ASP A 281 8.91 -13.11 -17.63
N LYS A 282 9.22 -14.35 -18.01
CA LYS A 282 10.47 -14.69 -18.70
C LYS A 282 10.68 -13.93 -20.00
N GLU A 283 9.63 -13.78 -20.80
CA GLU A 283 9.73 -13.03 -22.07
C GLU A 283 9.99 -11.55 -21.82
N TYR A 284 9.44 -11.00 -20.72
CA TYR A 284 9.77 -9.66 -20.26
C TYR A 284 11.25 -9.55 -19.92
N LEU A 285 11.78 -10.50 -19.17
CA LEU A 285 13.17 -10.49 -18.73
C LEU A 285 14.17 -10.69 -19.89
N ASP A 286 13.80 -11.45 -20.91
CA ASP A 286 14.64 -11.80 -22.06
C ASP A 286 14.52 -10.83 -23.25
N SER A 287 13.54 -9.88 -23.24
CA SER A 287 13.34 -8.95 -24.34
C SER A 287 14.51 -7.96 -24.53
N GLU A 288 14.76 -7.49 -25.76
CA GLU A 288 15.78 -6.47 -26.05
C GLU A 288 15.40 -5.12 -25.43
N GLU A 289 16.38 -4.33 -24.94
CA GLU A 289 16.14 -3.03 -24.31
C GLU A 289 15.49 -2.02 -25.25
N LYS A 290 15.85 -2.08 -26.54
CA LYS A 290 15.28 -1.19 -27.55
C LYS A 290 13.83 -1.61 -27.83
N ASP A 291 12.92 -0.65 -27.79
CA ASP A 291 11.48 -0.85 -27.98
C ASP A 291 10.79 -1.74 -26.91
N HIS A 292 11.45 -2.03 -25.80
CA HIS A 292 10.95 -2.87 -24.72
C HIS A 292 9.53 -2.48 -24.27
N ILE A 293 9.28 -1.19 -23.96
CA ILE A 293 7.96 -0.71 -23.49
C ILE A 293 6.86 -1.01 -24.52
N VAL A 294 7.15 -0.79 -25.81
CA VAL A 294 6.19 -1.06 -26.89
C VAL A 294 5.92 -2.55 -27.04
N THR A 295 6.99 -3.36 -27.02
CA THR A 295 6.90 -4.82 -27.17
C THR A 295 6.08 -5.44 -26.04
N ILE A 296 6.38 -5.04 -24.80
CA ILE A 296 5.68 -5.54 -23.60
C ILE A 296 4.22 -5.05 -23.56
N GLY A 297 3.97 -3.78 -23.91
CA GLY A 297 2.60 -3.27 -23.98
C GLY A 297 1.73 -4.06 -24.97
N ARG A 298 2.26 -4.39 -26.15
CA ARG A 298 1.55 -5.22 -27.14
C ARG A 298 1.32 -6.64 -26.63
N ARG A 299 2.34 -7.28 -26.09
CA ARG A 299 2.22 -8.63 -25.54
C ARG A 299 1.16 -8.70 -24.44
N TYR A 300 1.14 -7.72 -23.54
CA TYR A 300 0.14 -7.67 -22.47
C TYR A 300 -1.27 -7.40 -23.00
N ALA A 301 -1.41 -6.63 -24.07
CA ALA A 301 -2.68 -6.50 -24.76
C ALA A 301 -3.16 -7.84 -25.32
N ASP A 302 -2.28 -8.63 -25.94
CA ASP A 302 -2.61 -9.97 -26.45
C ASP A 302 -3.05 -10.92 -25.33
N LEU A 303 -2.38 -10.91 -24.18
CA LEU A 303 -2.76 -11.69 -23.00
C LEU A 303 -4.14 -11.27 -22.46
N LEU A 304 -4.44 -9.97 -22.43
CA LEU A 304 -5.75 -9.47 -22.04
C LEU A 304 -6.85 -9.89 -23.02
N LEU A 305 -6.60 -9.83 -24.31
CA LEU A 305 -7.56 -10.29 -25.32
C LEU A 305 -7.83 -11.80 -25.22
N ASN A 306 -6.80 -12.58 -24.92
CA ASN A 306 -6.89 -14.03 -24.72
C ASN A 306 -7.64 -14.41 -23.44
N SER A 307 -7.70 -13.52 -22.44
CA SER A 307 -8.48 -13.73 -21.20
C SER A 307 -10.00 -13.72 -21.44
N GLY A 308 -10.47 -13.33 -22.62
CA GLY A 308 -11.88 -13.28 -22.96
C GLY A 308 -12.58 -11.95 -22.65
N TYR A 309 -11.97 -11.07 -21.88
CA TYR A 309 -12.51 -9.73 -21.62
C TYR A 309 -12.38 -8.83 -22.85
N ARG A 310 -13.23 -7.81 -22.95
CA ARG A 310 -13.27 -6.89 -24.11
C ARG A 310 -13.36 -5.42 -23.74
N LYS A 311 -13.56 -5.10 -22.46
CA LYS A 311 -13.67 -3.73 -21.97
C LYS A 311 -12.72 -3.53 -20.79
N PHE A 312 -11.80 -2.58 -20.94
CA PHE A 312 -10.67 -2.43 -20.02
C PHE A 312 -10.53 -1.01 -19.50
N LYS A 313 -10.15 -0.88 -18.22
CA LYS A 313 -9.62 0.33 -17.62
C LYS A 313 -8.18 0.05 -17.20
N LEU A 314 -7.21 0.58 -17.95
CA LEU A 314 -5.80 0.34 -17.72
C LEU A 314 -5.25 1.37 -16.75
N ILE A 315 -4.51 0.93 -15.74
CA ILE A 315 -3.99 1.76 -14.65
C ILE A 315 -2.51 1.43 -14.47
N GLY A 316 -1.64 2.40 -14.73
CA GLY A 316 -0.19 2.19 -14.64
C GLY A 316 0.48 3.15 -13.66
N TYR A 317 1.31 2.61 -12.80
CA TYR A 317 2.12 3.36 -11.84
C TYR A 317 3.53 3.56 -12.35
N CYS A 318 4.07 4.77 -12.25
CA CYS A 318 5.44 5.07 -12.68
C CYS A 318 5.68 4.66 -14.16
N MET A 319 6.68 3.84 -14.44
CA MET A 319 6.92 3.26 -15.77
C MET A 319 5.74 2.43 -16.29
N GLY A 320 5.00 1.79 -15.40
CA GLY A 320 3.79 1.03 -15.75
C GLY A 320 2.73 1.85 -16.48
N GLY A 321 2.70 3.17 -16.28
CA GLY A 321 1.84 4.07 -17.05
C GLY A 321 2.22 4.12 -18.55
N LEU A 322 3.51 4.05 -18.86
CA LEU A 322 3.98 3.98 -20.25
C LEU A 322 3.59 2.65 -20.91
N VAL A 323 3.74 1.54 -20.17
CA VAL A 323 3.32 0.20 -20.62
C VAL A 323 1.80 0.15 -20.81
N ALA A 324 1.02 0.74 -19.90
CA ALA A 324 -0.44 0.83 -19.99
C ALA A 324 -0.90 1.59 -21.25
N ILE A 325 -0.23 2.70 -21.61
CA ILE A 325 -0.53 3.45 -22.85
C ILE A 325 -0.26 2.59 -24.08
N GLU A 326 0.84 1.86 -24.14
CA GLU A 326 1.14 0.99 -25.28
C GLU A 326 0.20 -0.23 -25.36
N ALA A 327 -0.17 -0.82 -24.21
CA ALA A 327 -1.18 -1.87 -24.16
C ALA A 327 -2.56 -1.36 -24.63
N ALA A 328 -2.95 -0.15 -24.19
CA ALA A 328 -4.20 0.49 -24.62
C ALA A 328 -4.23 0.71 -26.14
N ARG A 329 -3.12 1.16 -26.73
CA ARG A 329 -2.98 1.33 -28.18
C ARG A 329 -3.23 0.02 -28.89
N ALA A 330 -2.58 -1.06 -28.47
CA ALA A 330 -2.73 -2.38 -29.09
C ALA A 330 -4.14 -2.96 -28.90
N LEU A 331 -4.77 -2.75 -27.74
CA LEU A 331 -6.16 -3.14 -27.49
C LEU A 331 -7.15 -2.43 -28.41
N LEU A 332 -6.98 -1.11 -28.61
CA LEU A 332 -7.81 -0.33 -29.55
C LEU A 332 -7.60 -0.78 -30.98
N GLU A 333 -6.36 -1.04 -31.42
CA GLU A 333 -6.04 -1.60 -32.73
C GLU A 333 -6.73 -2.95 -32.96
N ALA A 334 -6.89 -3.76 -31.91
CA ALA A 334 -7.59 -5.04 -31.92
C ALA A 334 -9.12 -4.92 -31.77
N GLY A 335 -9.68 -3.71 -31.64
CA GLY A 335 -11.11 -3.45 -31.52
C GLY A 335 -11.72 -3.66 -30.14
N ALA A 336 -10.90 -3.73 -29.09
CA ALA A 336 -11.38 -3.73 -27.71
C ALA A 336 -11.83 -2.32 -27.25
N GLU A 337 -12.74 -2.26 -26.29
CA GLU A 337 -13.13 -1.00 -25.65
C GLU A 337 -12.14 -0.66 -24.53
N VAL A 338 -11.52 0.52 -24.61
CA VAL A 338 -10.59 1.01 -23.59
C VAL A 338 -11.12 2.31 -23.03
N LEU A 339 -11.39 2.32 -21.72
CA LEU A 339 -11.74 3.50 -20.96
C LEU A 339 -10.51 4.42 -20.82
N PRO A 340 -10.65 5.67 -20.35
CA PRO A 340 -9.51 6.55 -20.13
C PRO A 340 -8.39 5.83 -19.38
N VAL A 341 -7.19 5.81 -19.96
CA VAL A 341 -6.02 5.18 -19.35
C VAL A 341 -5.58 6.04 -18.15
N VAL A 342 -5.41 5.43 -17.00
CA VAL A 342 -4.98 6.11 -15.79
C VAL A 342 -3.48 5.92 -15.60
N THR A 343 -2.76 7.04 -15.50
CA THR A 343 -1.33 7.03 -15.13
C THR A 343 -1.16 7.58 -13.74
N ILE A 344 -0.49 6.84 -12.85
CA ILE A 344 -0.22 7.25 -11.48
C ILE A 344 1.25 7.67 -11.41
N ASP A 345 1.47 8.96 -11.23
CA ASP A 345 2.78 9.61 -11.12
C ASP A 345 3.80 9.11 -12.15
N THR A 346 3.35 8.96 -13.41
CA THR A 346 4.16 8.57 -14.55
C THR A 346 4.92 9.80 -15.05
N ILE A 347 6.22 9.80 -14.84
CA ILE A 347 7.11 10.92 -15.11
C ILE A 347 8.05 10.57 -16.27
N PRO A 348 8.30 11.45 -17.25
CA PRO A 348 9.30 11.21 -18.29
C PRO A 348 10.69 11.09 -17.65
N ILE A 349 11.41 10.03 -17.93
CA ILE A 349 12.79 9.87 -17.50
C ILE A 349 13.69 10.48 -18.59
N VAL A 350 14.19 11.67 -18.32
CA VAL A 350 15.03 12.43 -19.27
C VAL A 350 16.51 12.44 -18.88
N LEU A 351 16.83 11.86 -17.73
CA LEU A 351 18.19 11.86 -17.18
C LEU A 351 18.78 10.46 -17.32
N GLU A 352 19.81 10.34 -18.14
CA GLU A 352 20.62 9.13 -18.25
C GLU A 352 21.81 9.24 -17.28
N MET A 353 21.99 8.23 -16.44
CA MET A 353 23.09 8.18 -15.47
C MET A 353 24.02 7.03 -15.82
N GLU A 354 25.31 7.35 -16.00
CA GLU A 354 26.35 6.35 -16.10
C GLU A 354 26.66 5.76 -14.72
N GLY A 355 26.88 4.45 -14.68
CA GLY A 355 27.24 3.75 -13.45
C GLY A 355 26.04 3.35 -12.56
N ASP A 356 26.33 2.48 -11.58
CA ASP A 356 25.31 1.85 -10.76
C ASP A 356 24.98 2.62 -9.47
N LEU A 357 25.88 3.47 -8.97
CA LEU A 357 25.74 4.07 -7.62
C LEU A 357 24.48 4.90 -7.39
N LEU A 358 24.09 5.73 -8.36
CA LEU A 358 22.85 6.52 -8.25
C LEU A 358 21.61 5.64 -8.43
N MET A 359 21.72 4.62 -9.28
CA MET A 359 20.66 3.63 -9.47
C MET A 359 20.47 2.76 -8.23
N GLU A 360 21.56 2.31 -7.58
CA GLU A 360 21.52 1.57 -6.31
C GLU A 360 20.79 2.36 -5.23
N ARG A 361 21.09 3.67 -5.13
CA ARG A 361 20.37 4.56 -4.20
C ARG A 361 18.88 4.65 -4.51
N SER A 362 18.53 4.89 -5.77
CA SER A 362 17.11 5.00 -6.18
C SER A 362 16.37 3.70 -5.97
N TYR A 363 17.00 2.57 -6.29
CA TYR A 363 16.46 1.24 -6.00
C TYR A 363 16.25 1.04 -4.50
N GLY A 364 17.24 1.38 -3.67
CA GLY A 364 17.12 1.32 -2.21
C GLY A 364 15.90 2.07 -1.68
N LEU A 365 15.63 3.28 -2.19
CA LEU A 365 14.44 4.04 -1.84
C LEU A 365 13.15 3.34 -2.27
N MET A 366 13.13 2.78 -3.48
CA MET A 366 11.96 2.07 -4.02
C MET A 366 11.61 0.82 -3.22
N VAL A 367 12.60 0.15 -2.64
CA VAL A 367 12.41 -1.03 -1.78
C VAL A 367 12.31 -0.70 -0.30
N GLY A 368 12.26 0.58 0.05
CA GLY A 368 12.05 1.06 1.43
C GLY A 368 13.29 1.05 2.31
N ALA A 369 14.49 0.98 1.75
CA ALA A 369 15.74 1.07 2.51
C ALA A 369 15.97 2.50 3.04
N ASP A 370 16.49 2.59 4.27
CA ASP A 370 17.07 3.83 4.79
C ASP A 370 18.46 4.03 4.13
N VAL A 371 18.44 4.67 2.96
CA VAL A 371 19.65 4.83 2.14
C VAL A 371 20.76 5.59 2.87
N SER A 372 20.43 6.40 3.88
CA SER A 372 21.44 7.09 4.69
C SER A 372 22.23 6.11 5.57
N LYS A 373 21.57 5.06 6.08
CA LYS A 373 22.24 3.97 6.83
C LYS A 373 23.10 3.11 5.93
N ALA A 374 22.72 2.96 4.66
CA ALA A 374 23.53 2.29 3.65
C ALA A 374 24.73 3.14 3.19
N GLY A 375 24.86 4.37 3.67
CA GLY A 375 25.95 5.27 3.37
C GLY A 375 25.77 6.08 2.07
N HIS A 376 24.54 6.15 1.56
CA HIS A 376 24.20 7.05 0.45
C HIS A 376 23.80 8.45 0.96
N VAL A 377 23.88 9.43 0.08
CA VAL A 377 23.56 10.82 0.40
C VAL A 377 22.08 11.03 0.68
N LYS A 378 21.79 12.02 1.52
CA LYS A 378 20.46 12.52 1.77
C LYS A 378 19.88 13.21 0.54
N ARG A 379 18.60 13.43 0.55
CA ARG A 379 17.82 13.89 -0.59
C ARG A 379 18.15 15.29 -1.07
N ASP A 380 18.25 16.25 -0.15
CA ASP A 380 18.44 17.66 -0.49
C ASP A 380 19.77 17.89 -1.22
N GLU A 381 20.80 17.14 -0.85
CA GLU A 381 22.10 17.15 -1.53
C GLU A 381 22.01 16.57 -2.96
N LEU A 382 21.16 15.57 -3.17
CA LEU A 382 20.94 14.98 -4.50
C LEU A 382 20.24 15.95 -5.45
N VAL A 383 19.28 16.72 -4.95
CA VAL A 383 18.60 17.78 -5.71
C VAL A 383 19.58 18.85 -6.15
N GLN A 384 20.39 19.32 -5.22
CA GLN A 384 21.41 20.33 -5.50
C GLN A 384 22.45 19.81 -6.51
N MET A 385 22.87 18.56 -6.36
CA MET A 385 23.75 17.89 -7.32
C MET A 385 23.15 17.86 -8.72
N ALA A 386 21.90 17.41 -8.85
CA ALA A 386 21.26 17.34 -10.16
C ALA A 386 21.16 18.73 -10.81
N LEU A 387 20.82 19.76 -10.04
CA LEU A 387 20.76 21.13 -10.51
C LEU A 387 22.14 21.67 -10.95
N GLU A 388 23.21 21.36 -10.23
CA GLU A 388 24.57 21.76 -10.60
C GLU A 388 25.06 21.04 -11.86
N LEU A 389 24.90 19.70 -11.90
CA LEU A 389 25.32 18.90 -13.06
C LEU A 389 24.54 19.25 -14.33
N LEU A 390 23.26 19.57 -14.23
CA LEU A 390 22.43 19.94 -15.38
C LEU A 390 22.79 21.35 -15.94
N LYS A 391 23.47 22.21 -15.17
CA LYS A 391 23.97 23.49 -15.70
C LYS A 391 25.00 23.31 -16.82
N ASP A 392 25.83 22.29 -16.69
CA ASP A 392 26.95 22.03 -17.61
C ASP A 392 26.64 20.94 -18.66
N HIS A 393 25.58 20.13 -18.44
CA HIS A 393 25.22 18.97 -19.28
C HIS A 393 23.83 19.14 -19.91
N ASN A 394 23.76 19.87 -21.03
CA ASN A 394 22.51 20.12 -21.77
C ASN A 394 21.92 18.88 -22.47
N ASN A 395 22.60 17.73 -22.43
CA ASN A 395 22.19 16.49 -23.10
C ASN A 395 21.45 15.48 -22.21
N GLY A 396 21.28 15.79 -20.92
CA GLY A 396 20.61 14.90 -19.96
C GLY A 396 21.42 13.67 -19.56
N PHE A 397 22.71 13.59 -19.90
CA PHE A 397 23.61 12.50 -19.53
C PHE A 397 24.53 12.93 -18.39
N ILE A 398 24.61 12.14 -17.31
CA ILE A 398 25.50 12.35 -16.18
C ILE A 398 26.55 11.23 -16.15
N GLU A 399 27.80 11.59 -16.38
CA GLU A 399 28.94 10.70 -16.25
C GLU A 399 29.11 10.26 -14.78
N GLU A 400 29.51 9.03 -14.56
CA GLU A 400 29.69 8.48 -13.21
C GLU A 400 30.64 9.32 -12.35
N ASP A 401 31.70 9.86 -12.93
CA ASP A 401 32.71 10.64 -12.23
C ASP A 401 32.39 12.14 -12.12
N ALA A 402 31.34 12.62 -12.79
CA ALA A 402 30.94 14.04 -12.73
C ALA A 402 30.63 14.48 -11.28
N ILE A 403 30.08 13.56 -10.46
CA ILE A 403 29.78 13.81 -9.05
C ILE A 403 31.07 14.06 -8.24
N LEU A 404 32.15 13.38 -8.58
CA LEU A 404 33.46 13.57 -7.91
C LEU A 404 34.06 14.95 -8.17
N GLY A 405 33.63 15.61 -9.25
CA GLY A 405 34.04 16.99 -9.58
C GLY A 405 33.39 18.05 -8.68
N LEU A 406 32.28 17.73 -7.99
CA LEU A 406 31.52 18.68 -7.15
C LEU A 406 32.15 18.94 -5.76
N THR A 407 33.48 18.82 -5.64
CA THR A 407 34.20 19.00 -4.36
C THR A 407 34.15 20.42 -3.82
N GLY A 408 33.95 21.43 -4.69
CA GLY A 408 33.81 22.83 -4.29
C GLY A 408 32.38 23.20 -3.88
N GLU A 409 31.40 22.74 -4.64
CA GLU A 409 29.98 23.07 -4.48
C GLU A 409 29.29 22.19 -3.46
N LEU A 410 29.58 20.88 -3.51
CA LEU A 410 28.92 19.85 -2.64
C LEU A 410 29.96 18.86 -2.09
N PRO A 411 30.86 19.31 -1.18
CA PRO A 411 32.00 18.52 -0.72
C PRO A 411 31.58 17.24 0.05
N GLU A 412 30.49 17.29 0.80
CA GLU A 412 29.99 16.12 1.56
C GLU A 412 29.45 15.05 0.62
N LEU A 413 28.75 15.46 -0.43
CA LEU A 413 28.26 14.57 -1.47
C LEU A 413 29.43 13.88 -2.19
N ALA A 414 30.40 14.66 -2.66
CA ALA A 414 31.56 14.11 -3.34
C ALA A 414 32.36 13.14 -2.46
N ALA A 415 32.51 13.46 -1.17
CA ALA A 415 33.16 12.57 -0.20
C ALA A 415 32.39 11.28 0.03
N CYS A 416 31.06 11.35 0.17
CA CYS A 416 30.19 10.20 0.29
C CYS A 416 30.28 9.29 -0.94
N TYR A 417 30.17 9.87 -2.13
CA TYR A 417 30.27 9.14 -3.39
C TYR A 417 31.64 8.47 -3.56
N LYS A 418 32.73 9.17 -3.24
CA LYS A 418 34.09 8.63 -3.25
C LYS A 418 34.21 7.42 -2.31
N LYS A 419 33.61 7.49 -1.12
CA LYS A 419 33.57 6.37 -0.17
C LYS A 419 32.81 5.17 -0.75
N GLN A 420 31.63 5.39 -1.34
CA GLN A 420 30.87 4.31 -1.97
C GLN A 420 31.64 3.63 -3.12
N LYS A 421 32.39 4.37 -3.91
CA LYS A 421 33.25 3.83 -4.98
C LYS A 421 34.39 2.91 -4.45
N THR A 422 34.79 3.02 -3.19
CA THR A 422 35.80 2.10 -2.61
C THR A 422 35.22 0.74 -2.24
N LEU A 423 33.89 0.64 -2.14
CA LEU A 423 33.20 -0.62 -1.84
C LEU A 423 32.94 -1.38 -3.15
N SER A 424 33.00 -2.71 -3.08
CA SER A 424 32.50 -3.57 -4.17
C SER A 424 30.99 -3.43 -4.33
N LYS A 425 30.45 -3.73 -5.52
CA LYS A 425 29.00 -3.77 -5.74
C LYS A 425 28.29 -4.65 -4.70
N ARG A 426 28.86 -5.82 -4.40
CA ARG A 426 28.33 -6.75 -3.40
C ARG A 426 28.21 -6.10 -2.00
N GLU A 427 29.23 -5.39 -1.56
CA GLU A 427 29.21 -4.70 -0.25
C GLU A 427 28.15 -3.59 -0.23
N ARG A 428 28.03 -2.82 -1.31
CA ARG A 428 27.02 -1.76 -1.41
C ARG A 428 25.59 -2.32 -1.39
N MET A 429 25.33 -3.37 -2.16
CA MET A 429 24.02 -4.03 -2.19
C MET A 429 23.66 -4.68 -0.84
N GLU A 430 24.65 -5.29 -0.15
CA GLU A 430 24.46 -5.83 1.19
C GLU A 430 24.14 -4.72 2.21
N ASN A 431 24.80 -3.56 2.10
CA ASN A 431 24.50 -2.40 2.94
C ASN A 431 23.08 -1.88 2.71
N LEU A 432 22.61 -1.83 1.47
CA LEU A 432 21.22 -1.46 1.14
C LEU A 432 20.22 -2.45 1.71
N LYS A 433 20.49 -3.75 1.53
CA LYS A 433 19.67 -4.83 2.04
C LYS A 433 19.51 -4.77 3.57
N ASN A 434 20.61 -4.56 4.27
CA ASN A 434 20.63 -4.42 5.73
C ASN A 434 20.00 -3.09 6.23
N ALA A 435 19.85 -2.11 5.36
CA ALA A 435 19.20 -0.84 5.67
C ALA A 435 17.67 -0.86 5.48
N ILE A 436 17.10 -1.98 4.99
CA ILE A 436 15.65 -2.17 4.91
C ILE A 436 15.12 -2.50 6.30
N PRO A 437 14.15 -1.74 6.83
CA PRO A 437 13.54 -2.05 8.12
C PRO A 437 12.87 -3.43 8.11
N GLU A 438 13.00 -4.20 9.21
CA GLU A 438 12.38 -5.53 9.35
C GLU A 438 10.86 -5.53 9.13
N ASN A 439 10.21 -4.39 9.31
CA ASN A 439 8.78 -4.20 9.10
C ASN A 439 8.46 -3.53 7.75
N SER A 440 9.41 -3.52 6.81
CA SER A 440 9.15 -2.99 5.48
C SER A 440 8.16 -3.89 4.74
N MET A 441 7.10 -3.30 4.21
CA MET A 441 6.06 -4.02 3.44
C MET A 441 6.41 -4.19 1.95
N GLN A 442 7.57 -3.68 1.53
CA GLN A 442 7.89 -3.53 0.12
C GLN A 442 8.56 -4.77 -0.50
N LEU A 443 9.15 -5.64 0.31
CA LEU A 443 9.78 -6.87 -0.14
C LEU A 443 9.36 -8.07 0.71
N SER A 444 9.05 -9.18 0.05
CA SER A 444 8.89 -10.49 0.70
C SER A 444 10.24 -11.09 1.08
N SER A 445 10.23 -12.17 1.86
CA SER A 445 11.46 -12.94 2.15
C SER A 445 12.09 -13.50 0.87
N GLU A 446 11.29 -13.84 -0.13
CA GLU A 446 11.73 -14.33 -1.43
C GLU A 446 12.38 -13.22 -2.25
N ASP A 447 11.75 -12.04 -2.32
CA ASP A 447 12.32 -10.85 -2.96
C ASP A 447 13.67 -10.47 -2.32
N MET A 448 13.79 -10.63 -1.00
CA MET A 448 15.07 -10.44 -0.29
C MET A 448 16.16 -11.43 -0.72
N ASN A 449 15.79 -12.63 -1.15
CA ASN A 449 16.76 -13.59 -1.72
C ASN A 449 17.14 -13.21 -3.16
N ARG A 450 16.23 -12.59 -3.90
CA ARG A 450 16.41 -12.12 -5.29
C ARG A 450 16.83 -10.64 -5.38
N PHE A 451 17.26 -10.03 -4.29
CA PHE A 451 17.52 -8.60 -4.17
C PHE A 451 18.42 -8.03 -5.28
N ASP A 452 19.51 -8.72 -5.60
CA ASP A 452 20.43 -8.32 -6.66
C ASP A 452 19.81 -8.49 -8.06
N GLU A 453 19.01 -9.52 -8.27
CA GLU A 453 18.27 -9.76 -9.51
C GLU A 453 17.23 -8.66 -9.74
N LEU A 454 16.45 -8.32 -8.72
CA LEU A 454 15.48 -7.23 -8.76
C LEU A 454 16.14 -5.87 -9.07
N PHE A 455 17.36 -5.66 -8.59
CA PHE A 455 18.13 -4.47 -8.96
C PHE A 455 18.47 -4.45 -10.46
N GLU A 456 18.88 -5.58 -11.04
CA GLU A 456 19.15 -5.62 -12.49
C GLU A 456 17.87 -5.41 -13.32
N ILE A 457 16.73 -5.94 -12.89
CA ILE A 457 15.41 -5.67 -13.48
C ILE A 457 15.10 -4.17 -13.40
N TYR A 458 15.24 -3.57 -12.24
CA TYR A 458 15.03 -2.14 -12.03
C TYR A 458 15.92 -1.28 -12.95
N LYS A 459 17.20 -1.59 -13.00
CA LYS A 459 18.18 -0.89 -13.82
C LYS A 459 17.84 -0.96 -15.31
N ARG A 460 17.45 -2.14 -15.79
CA ARG A 460 17.00 -2.35 -17.14
C ARG A 460 15.74 -1.53 -17.45
N ASN A 461 14.73 -1.61 -16.59
CA ASN A 461 13.48 -0.88 -16.76
C ASN A 461 13.70 0.63 -16.79
N TYR A 462 14.58 1.13 -15.93
CA TYR A 462 14.99 2.53 -15.93
C TYR A 462 15.59 2.92 -17.28
N ARG A 463 16.54 2.13 -17.81
CA ARG A 463 17.19 2.37 -19.11
C ARG A 463 16.19 2.33 -20.26
N CYS A 464 15.25 1.39 -20.26
CA CYS A 464 14.20 1.31 -21.28
C CYS A 464 13.25 2.51 -21.26
N ALA A 465 13.05 3.13 -20.09
CA ALA A 465 12.21 4.32 -19.96
C ALA A 465 12.94 5.62 -20.33
N ILE A 466 14.29 5.64 -20.32
CA ILE A 466 15.08 6.78 -20.77
C ILE A 466 14.88 6.97 -22.28
N GLY A 467 14.54 8.21 -22.64
CA GLY A 467 14.36 8.56 -24.06
C GLY A 467 13.16 7.89 -24.72
N TYR A 468 12.34 7.14 -23.99
CA TYR A 468 11.08 6.63 -24.54
C TYR A 468 10.18 7.80 -24.93
N THR A 469 9.83 7.85 -26.21
CA THR A 469 8.91 8.83 -26.76
C THR A 469 7.64 8.12 -27.18
N PRO A 470 6.55 8.23 -26.41
CA PRO A 470 5.31 7.58 -26.75
C PRO A 470 4.75 8.14 -28.05
N LYS A 471 4.26 7.22 -28.90
CA LYS A 471 3.51 7.61 -30.08
C LYS A 471 2.13 8.15 -29.65
N PRO A 472 1.50 9.03 -30.45
CA PRO A 472 0.15 9.50 -30.18
C PRO A 472 -0.83 8.33 -29.98
N PHE A 473 -1.64 8.40 -28.92
CA PHE A 473 -2.63 7.40 -28.50
C PHE A 473 -4.03 7.95 -28.77
N ALA A 474 -4.88 7.17 -29.46
CA ALA A 474 -6.21 7.61 -29.91
C ALA A 474 -7.30 7.56 -28.83
N GLY A 475 -6.93 7.50 -27.55
CA GLY A 475 -7.84 7.49 -26.41
C GLY A 475 -7.61 8.67 -25.46
N ASP A 476 -8.39 8.69 -24.38
CA ASP A 476 -8.29 9.66 -23.30
C ASP A 476 -7.27 9.19 -22.24
N LEU A 477 -6.58 10.15 -21.61
CA LEU A 477 -5.66 9.92 -20.51
C LEU A 477 -6.14 10.66 -19.25
N GLN A 478 -6.02 9.99 -18.12
CA GLN A 478 -6.20 10.59 -16.80
C GLN A 478 -4.88 10.44 -16.02
N ALA A 479 -4.22 11.55 -15.75
CA ALA A 479 -2.94 11.57 -15.05
C ALA A 479 -3.16 11.92 -13.57
N LEU A 480 -2.95 10.96 -12.68
CA LEU A 480 -2.92 11.17 -11.24
C LEU A 480 -1.51 11.63 -10.85
N SER A 481 -1.36 12.90 -10.49
CA SER A 481 -0.06 13.52 -10.20
C SER A 481 0.09 13.81 -8.71
N CYS A 482 1.16 13.32 -8.09
CA CYS A 482 1.46 13.57 -6.68
C CYS A 482 1.63 15.06 -6.41
N MET A 483 1.06 15.56 -5.31
CA MET A 483 1.18 16.98 -4.93
C MET A 483 2.54 17.30 -4.33
N ASP A 484 3.12 16.37 -3.57
CA ASP A 484 4.41 16.57 -2.93
C ASP A 484 5.55 16.40 -3.93
N ASP A 485 6.46 17.35 -3.93
CA ASP A 485 7.54 17.49 -4.92
C ASP A 485 8.72 16.53 -4.68
N HIS A 486 8.38 15.28 -4.34
CA HIS A 486 9.34 14.30 -3.84
C HIS A 486 9.51 13.13 -4.80
N SER A 487 10.01 13.39 -6.02
CA SER A 487 10.51 12.30 -6.85
C SER A 487 11.82 11.75 -6.26
N PRO A 488 11.97 10.43 -6.07
CA PRO A 488 13.24 9.82 -5.66
C PRO A 488 14.29 9.91 -6.75
N PHE A 489 13.86 10.14 -8.00
CA PHE A 489 14.74 10.11 -9.16
C PHE A 489 15.40 11.47 -9.42
N VAL A 490 14.65 12.51 -9.60
CA VAL A 490 15.14 13.90 -9.67
C VAL A 490 13.94 14.88 -9.59
N PRO A 491 13.95 15.89 -8.72
CA PRO A 491 12.85 16.85 -8.58
C PRO A 491 12.58 17.71 -9.83
N VAL A 492 13.54 17.75 -10.75
CA VAL A 492 13.50 18.59 -11.95
C VAL A 492 12.59 18.01 -13.06
N MET A 493 12.14 16.76 -12.93
CA MET A 493 11.38 16.09 -13.99
C MET A 493 9.88 16.41 -13.99
N LYS A 494 9.32 16.79 -12.86
CA LYS A 494 7.87 16.97 -12.68
C LYS A 494 7.24 18.05 -13.58
N PRO A 495 7.85 19.22 -13.80
CA PRO A 495 7.27 20.25 -14.67
C PRO A 495 7.07 19.85 -16.14
N GLY A 496 7.73 18.79 -16.58
CA GLY A 496 7.62 18.26 -17.95
C GLY A 496 6.53 17.21 -18.15
N THR A 497 5.91 16.69 -17.07
CA THR A 497 5.02 15.55 -17.12
C THR A 497 3.76 15.83 -17.92
N GLU A 498 3.09 16.94 -17.68
CA GLU A 498 1.89 17.33 -18.41
C GLU A 498 2.19 17.56 -19.89
N ALA A 499 3.26 18.27 -20.21
CA ALA A 499 3.71 18.49 -21.59
C ALA A 499 4.14 17.20 -22.28
N PHE A 500 4.65 16.23 -21.55
CA PHE A 500 4.97 14.89 -22.04
C PHE A 500 3.72 14.09 -22.34
N LEU A 501 2.79 13.97 -21.39
CA LEU A 501 1.56 13.21 -21.53
C LEU A 501 0.61 13.82 -22.57
N SER A 502 0.59 15.15 -22.73
CA SER A 502 -0.18 15.83 -23.77
C SER A 502 0.28 15.49 -25.19
N LYS A 503 1.53 15.07 -25.38
CA LYS A 503 2.02 14.55 -26.66
C LYS A 503 1.57 13.11 -26.91
N CYS A 504 1.23 12.36 -25.85
CA CYS A 504 0.76 10.99 -25.96
C CYS A 504 -0.74 10.89 -26.24
N ALA A 505 -1.55 11.85 -25.75
CA ALA A 505 -3.00 11.84 -25.90
C ALA A 505 -3.46 12.59 -27.15
N LEU A 506 -4.18 11.90 -28.04
CA LEU A 506 -4.98 12.55 -29.11
C LEU A 506 -6.39 12.89 -28.63
N GLY A 507 -6.88 12.21 -27.58
CA GLY A 507 -8.09 12.52 -26.87
C GLY A 507 -7.86 13.56 -25.75
N ASN A 508 -8.72 13.54 -24.74
CA ASN A 508 -8.60 14.43 -23.59
C ASN A 508 -7.48 13.95 -22.65
N LEU A 509 -6.73 14.90 -22.12
CA LEU A 509 -5.85 14.71 -20.97
C LEU A 509 -6.44 15.42 -19.76
N GLU A 510 -6.82 14.64 -18.74
CA GLU A 510 -7.24 15.16 -17.45
C GLU A 510 -6.11 14.94 -16.43
N VAL A 511 -5.66 15.99 -15.76
CA VAL A 511 -4.62 15.89 -14.72
C VAL A 511 -5.27 16.15 -13.37
N LEU A 512 -5.20 15.15 -12.49
CA LEU A 512 -5.79 15.21 -11.16
C LEU A 512 -4.70 15.12 -10.08
N PRO A 513 -4.72 16.01 -9.09
CA PRO A 513 -3.80 15.95 -7.97
C PRO A 513 -4.15 14.80 -7.04
N ILE A 514 -3.11 14.09 -6.54
CA ILE A 514 -3.22 13.06 -5.51
C ILE A 514 -2.29 13.36 -4.34
N GLY A 515 -2.67 12.92 -3.15
CA GLY A 515 -1.86 13.11 -1.94
C GLY A 515 -0.54 12.34 -1.98
N GLY A 516 0.44 12.85 -1.22
CA GLY A 516 1.74 12.24 -1.07
C GLY A 516 2.70 12.48 -2.22
N ASN A 517 3.79 11.71 -2.22
CA ASN A 517 4.84 11.73 -3.24
C ASN A 517 4.88 10.40 -3.99
N HIS A 518 5.82 10.26 -4.93
CA HIS A 518 5.98 9.06 -5.76
C HIS A 518 6.00 7.74 -4.97
N LEU A 519 6.58 7.70 -3.78
CA LEU A 519 6.68 6.49 -2.95
C LEU A 519 5.50 6.31 -2.00
N SER A 520 4.87 7.41 -1.55
CA SER A 520 3.83 7.39 -0.52
C SER A 520 2.40 7.50 -1.06
N CYS A 521 2.20 7.77 -2.35
CA CYS A 521 0.86 7.92 -2.93
C CYS A 521 0.04 6.62 -2.89
N LEU A 522 0.71 5.46 -2.88
CA LEU A 522 0.09 4.13 -2.75
C LEU A 522 -0.02 3.66 -1.28
N MET A 523 0.34 4.50 -0.31
CA MET A 523 0.28 4.20 1.12
C MET A 523 -0.83 5.01 1.81
N THR A 524 -1.33 4.49 2.92
CA THR A 524 -2.24 5.21 3.82
C THR A 524 -1.56 6.49 4.37
N PRO A 525 -2.25 7.66 4.41
CA PRO A 525 -3.67 7.84 4.08
C PRO A 525 -3.96 8.21 2.60
N ASN A 526 -2.95 8.33 1.74
CA ASN A 526 -3.11 8.88 0.38
C ASN A 526 -3.87 7.92 -0.55
N VAL A 527 -3.72 6.63 -0.34
CA VAL A 527 -4.27 5.56 -1.18
C VAL A 527 -5.80 5.53 -1.19
N GLU A 528 -6.46 5.96 -0.11
CA GLU A 528 -7.93 6.02 -0.02
C GLU A 528 -8.49 7.04 -1.02
N GLY A 529 -7.89 8.24 -1.08
CA GLY A 529 -8.25 9.26 -2.06
C GLY A 529 -8.07 8.78 -3.51
N MET A 530 -6.99 8.05 -3.76
CA MET A 530 -6.72 7.43 -5.07
C MET A 530 -7.76 6.37 -5.42
N ALA A 531 -8.13 5.48 -4.49
CA ALA A 531 -9.16 4.48 -4.71
C ALA A 531 -10.50 5.11 -5.11
N ASN A 532 -10.90 6.19 -4.43
CA ASN A 532 -12.11 6.94 -4.76
C ASN A 532 -12.07 7.53 -6.18
N LEU A 533 -10.92 8.07 -6.63
CA LEU A 533 -10.75 8.55 -8.00
C LEU A 533 -10.86 7.42 -9.03
N LEU A 534 -10.27 6.26 -8.73
CA LEU A 534 -10.33 5.08 -9.61
C LEU A 534 -11.74 4.50 -9.71
N ASP A 535 -12.56 4.62 -8.68
CA ASP A 535 -13.96 4.19 -8.65
C ASP A 535 -14.93 5.28 -9.14
N GLY A 536 -14.43 6.44 -9.58
CA GLY A 536 -15.25 7.55 -10.10
C GLY A 536 -16.05 8.28 -9.03
N LYS A 537 -15.71 8.10 -7.74
CA LYS A 537 -16.37 8.73 -6.58
C LYS A 537 -15.67 10.01 -6.11
N GLY A 538 -14.52 10.37 -6.69
CA GLY A 538 -13.77 11.56 -6.31
C GLY A 538 -14.50 12.84 -6.71
N GLU A 539 -14.63 13.80 -5.78
CA GLU A 539 -15.05 15.15 -6.13
C GLU A 539 -14.00 15.75 -7.09
N ARG A 540 -14.48 16.29 -8.22
CA ARG A 540 -13.65 17.13 -9.11
C ARG A 540 -13.34 18.40 -8.34
N VAL A 541 -12.12 18.50 -7.80
CA VAL A 541 -11.61 19.71 -7.12
C VAL A 541 -11.40 20.82 -8.13
#